data_2b384966789715af76831bdf6ef1c91c
#
_entry.id   2b384966789715af76831bdf6ef1c91c
#
_cell.length_a   1.000
_cell.length_b   1.000
_cell.length_c   1.000
_cell.angle_alpha   90.00
_cell.angle_beta   90.00
_cell.angle_gamma   90.00
#
_symmetry.space_group_name_H-M   'P 1'
#
loop_
_entity.id
_entity.type
_entity.pdbx_description
1 polymer ?
#
loop_
_entity_poly.entity_id
_entity_poly.type
_entity_poly.pdbx_seq_one_letter_code
_entity_poly.pdbx_strand_id
1 'polypeptide(L)'
;MRTRWMVGVIAAVTLTAVCARPGVAQAQLSDTTTFLADLSNQYRVVPNVTYHVANNHENKLDLYLPANASGPVPVLMMIHGGGWVAGTKESQFLRAMPYLEMGWAVVNVTYRLVQVSRAPAAVEDCLCALQWIARNAENYRFDLSRIVTTGNSAGGHLALTTGMVPASAGLGRECTSGSFTGPPSLPSVEVAAIINWYGITDVADLMRGPNTKGYAVQWLGGLSNRAEVARQTSPLTYVRPGLPPVLTIHGDADPIVPYQQGVRLHQALESAGVASELHT
;
A
#
# COMPACT_ATOMS: atom_id res chain seq x y z
N MET A 1 10.11 -104.86 31.44
CA MET A 1 9.96 -103.80 30.41
C MET A 1 9.33 -102.60 31.11
N ARG A 2 10.07 -101.49 31.34
CA ARG A 2 9.62 -100.31 32.05
C ARG A 2 9.42 -99.18 30.99
N THR A 3 8.19 -98.75 30.79
CA THR A 3 7.84 -97.68 29.90
C THR A 3 7.88 -96.33 30.67
N ARG A 4 8.78 -95.45 30.23
CA ARG A 4 8.91 -94.06 30.85
C ARG A 4 7.98 -93.14 30.08
N TRP A 5 7.09 -92.46 30.77
CA TRP A 5 6.27 -91.33 30.26
C TRP A 5 7.07 -90.07 30.40
N MET A 6 7.29 -89.35 29.31
CA MET A 6 7.82 -87.99 29.32
C MET A 6 6.66 -87.00 29.36
N VAL A 7 6.68 -86.25 30.44
CA VAL A 7 5.75 -85.09 30.60
C VAL A 7 6.39 -83.90 29.93
N GLY A 8 5.77 -83.44 28.82
CA GLY A 8 6.19 -82.20 28.16
C GLY A 8 5.56 -80.99 28.84
N VAL A 9 6.39 -80.07 29.26
CA VAL A 9 5.96 -78.76 29.81
C VAL A 9 5.80 -77.80 28.62
N ILE A 10 4.56 -77.37 28.36
CA ILE A 10 4.25 -76.32 27.38
C ILE A 10 4.37 -74.98 28.09
N ALA A 11 5.40 -74.23 27.79
CA ALA A 11 5.52 -72.85 28.23
C ALA A 11 4.70 -71.93 27.32
N ALA A 12 3.60 -71.41 27.80
CA ALA A 12 2.81 -70.39 27.11
C ALA A 12 3.52 -69.04 27.16
N VAL A 13 4.05 -68.56 26.07
CA VAL A 13 4.57 -67.19 25.94
C VAL A 13 3.41 -66.25 25.61
N THR A 14 2.98 -65.50 26.61
CA THR A 14 1.99 -64.40 26.40
C THR A 14 2.69 -63.20 25.79
N LEU A 15 2.46 -62.97 24.49
CA LEU A 15 2.90 -61.79 23.80
C LEU A 15 1.96 -60.63 24.15
N THR A 16 2.37 -59.74 25.08
CA THR A 16 1.68 -58.48 25.33
C THR A 16 2.04 -57.49 24.21
N ALA A 17 1.13 -57.38 23.23
CA ALA A 17 1.22 -56.33 22.22
C ALA A 17 0.97 -54.96 22.88
N VAL A 18 2.06 -54.20 23.12
CA VAL A 18 1.96 -52.80 23.46
C VAL A 18 1.54 -52.03 22.23
N CYS A 19 0.24 -51.73 22.09
CA CYS A 19 -0.25 -50.76 21.13
C CYS A 19 0.28 -49.37 21.48
N ALA A 20 1.46 -49.02 20.99
CA ALA A 20 1.90 -47.64 20.97
C ALA A 20 0.91 -46.86 20.07
N ARG A 21 0.05 -46.03 20.70
CA ARG A 21 -0.75 -45.07 19.97
C ARG A 21 0.26 -44.16 19.26
N PRO A 22 0.14 -43.95 17.92
CA PRO A 22 0.94 -42.93 17.26
C PRO A 22 0.57 -41.60 17.90
N GLY A 23 1.50 -41.02 18.67
CA GLY A 23 1.40 -39.65 19.11
C GLY A 23 1.24 -38.79 17.86
N VAL A 24 0.12 -38.09 17.72
CA VAL A 24 -0.03 -37.07 16.69
C VAL A 24 1.07 -36.07 16.98
N ALA A 25 2.15 -36.11 16.19
CA ALA A 25 3.18 -35.09 16.26
C ALA A 25 2.46 -33.77 15.90
N GLN A 26 2.17 -32.95 16.91
CA GLN A 26 1.74 -31.58 16.67
C GLN A 26 2.92 -30.90 15.97
N ALA A 27 2.73 -30.66 14.66
CA ALA A 27 3.69 -29.87 13.91
C ALA A 27 3.77 -28.49 14.59
N GLN A 28 4.89 -28.23 15.22
CA GLN A 28 5.17 -26.91 15.80
C GLN A 28 5.31 -25.95 14.61
N LEU A 29 4.37 -25.00 14.49
CA LEU A 29 4.46 -23.95 13.48
C LEU A 29 5.75 -23.15 13.74
N SER A 30 6.44 -22.75 12.67
CA SER A 30 7.56 -21.81 12.82
C SER A 30 7.04 -20.49 13.40
N ASP A 31 7.91 -19.73 14.06
CA ASP A 31 7.55 -18.42 14.64
C ASP A 31 6.91 -17.51 13.58
N THR A 32 7.41 -17.53 12.35
CA THR A 32 6.84 -16.79 11.20
C THR A 32 5.43 -17.26 10.87
N THR A 33 5.17 -18.57 10.87
CA THR A 33 3.83 -19.11 10.56
C THR A 33 2.84 -18.78 11.68
N THR A 34 3.29 -18.85 12.94
CA THR A 34 2.48 -18.45 14.10
C THR A 34 2.14 -16.96 14.02
N PHE A 35 3.14 -16.11 13.75
CA PHE A 35 2.94 -14.68 13.56
C PHE A 35 1.91 -14.37 12.45
N LEU A 36 2.03 -15.03 11.29
CA LEU A 36 1.08 -14.84 10.18
C LEU A 36 -0.34 -15.30 10.53
N ALA A 37 -0.47 -16.42 11.24
CA ALA A 37 -1.76 -16.92 11.69
C ALA A 37 -2.41 -15.98 12.72
N ASP A 38 -1.65 -15.48 13.66
CA ASP A 38 -2.12 -14.52 14.67
C ASP A 38 -2.53 -13.21 14.01
N LEU A 39 -1.72 -12.69 13.09
CA LEU A 39 -2.02 -11.48 12.36
C LEU A 39 -3.31 -11.63 11.53
N SER A 40 -3.48 -12.76 10.83
CA SER A 40 -4.68 -13.02 10.01
C SER A 40 -5.97 -13.08 10.84
N ASN A 41 -5.88 -13.51 12.10
CA ASN A 41 -7.02 -13.57 13.03
C ASN A 41 -7.34 -12.20 13.65
N GLN A 42 -6.39 -11.27 13.64
CA GLN A 42 -6.56 -9.91 14.18
C GLN A 42 -7.16 -8.93 13.17
N TYR A 43 -7.25 -9.32 11.89
CA TYR A 43 -7.69 -8.43 10.83
C TYR A 43 -8.87 -9.00 10.06
N ARG A 44 -9.82 -8.10 9.75
CA ARG A 44 -10.86 -8.34 8.75
C ARG A 44 -10.41 -7.76 7.43
N VAL A 45 -10.47 -8.55 6.38
CA VAL A 45 -10.17 -8.11 5.00
C VAL A 45 -11.47 -7.88 4.24
N VAL A 46 -11.61 -6.71 3.61
CA VAL A 46 -12.70 -6.42 2.67
C VAL A 46 -12.05 -6.15 1.32
N PRO A 47 -12.02 -7.14 0.43
CA PRO A 47 -11.32 -7.03 -0.85
C PRO A 47 -12.19 -6.36 -1.91
N ASN A 48 -11.51 -5.74 -2.89
CA ASN A 48 -12.10 -5.27 -4.15
C ASN A 48 -13.26 -4.28 -4.00
N VAL A 49 -13.17 -3.39 -3.03
CA VAL A 49 -14.13 -2.28 -2.87
C VAL A 49 -13.92 -1.28 -4.01
N THR A 50 -14.95 -1.03 -4.81
CA THR A 50 -14.91 0.01 -5.85
C THR A 50 -14.99 1.39 -5.21
N TYR A 51 -13.96 2.21 -5.37
CA TYR A 51 -13.91 3.56 -4.80
C TYR A 51 -14.15 4.67 -5.83
N HIS A 52 -13.92 4.38 -7.09
CA HIS A 52 -14.09 5.33 -8.20
C HIS A 52 -14.30 4.58 -9.51
N VAL A 53 -15.13 5.12 -10.40
CA VAL A 53 -15.35 4.60 -11.76
C VAL A 53 -15.08 5.72 -12.74
N ALA A 54 -14.13 5.52 -13.64
CA ALA A 54 -13.79 6.46 -14.70
C ALA A 54 -13.32 5.70 -15.95
N ASN A 55 -13.62 6.22 -17.15
CA ASN A 55 -13.28 5.57 -18.43
C ASN A 55 -13.75 4.10 -18.51
N ASN A 56 -14.93 3.78 -18.02
CA ASN A 56 -15.46 2.41 -17.90
C ASN A 56 -14.53 1.45 -17.12
N HIS A 57 -13.67 1.98 -16.26
CA HIS A 57 -12.79 1.24 -15.39
C HIS A 57 -13.18 1.44 -13.93
N GLU A 58 -13.33 0.33 -13.20
CA GLU A 58 -13.55 0.35 -11.76
C GLU A 58 -12.21 0.36 -11.03
N ASN A 59 -11.88 1.47 -10.40
CA ASN A 59 -10.75 1.54 -9.49
C ASN A 59 -11.12 0.91 -8.15
N LYS A 60 -10.30 -0.04 -7.69
CA LYS A 60 -10.59 -0.84 -6.49
C LYS A 60 -9.54 -0.65 -5.41
N LEU A 61 -9.95 -0.88 -4.19
CA LEU A 61 -9.07 -0.95 -3.04
C LEU A 61 -9.40 -2.17 -2.18
N ASP A 62 -8.43 -2.62 -1.39
CA ASP A 62 -8.65 -3.59 -0.33
C ASP A 62 -8.52 -2.89 1.02
N LEU A 63 -9.38 -3.28 1.94
CA LEU A 63 -9.32 -2.83 3.33
C LEU A 63 -8.80 -3.95 4.21
N TYR A 64 -7.83 -3.64 5.02
CA TYR A 64 -7.39 -4.47 6.14
C TYR A 64 -7.72 -3.71 7.43
N LEU A 65 -8.66 -4.22 8.19
CA LEU A 65 -9.25 -3.52 9.34
C LEU A 65 -8.97 -4.28 10.63
N PRO A 66 -8.49 -3.64 11.69
CA PRO A 66 -8.37 -4.28 13.00
C PRO A 66 -9.72 -4.85 13.44
N ALA A 67 -9.76 -6.14 13.78
CA ALA A 67 -11.01 -6.82 14.15
C ALA A 67 -11.58 -6.32 15.49
N ASN A 68 -10.71 -5.91 16.42
CA ASN A 68 -11.06 -5.59 17.81
C ASN A 68 -10.74 -4.14 18.20
N ALA A 69 -10.81 -3.19 17.25
CA ALA A 69 -10.55 -1.79 17.56
C ALA A 69 -11.60 -1.23 18.52
N SER A 70 -11.16 -0.66 19.65
CA SER A 70 -12.03 -0.03 20.64
C SER A 70 -12.43 1.41 20.30
N GLY A 71 -11.72 2.07 19.36
CA GLY A 71 -11.92 3.45 18.93
C GLY A 71 -11.61 3.66 17.45
N PRO A 72 -11.60 4.92 16.98
CA PRO A 72 -11.11 5.25 15.64
C PRO A 72 -9.65 4.85 15.46
N VAL A 73 -9.33 4.28 14.29
CA VAL A 73 -8.01 3.73 13.98
C VAL A 73 -7.26 4.61 12.98
N PRO A 74 -5.93 4.75 13.10
CA PRO A 74 -5.13 5.43 12.09
C PRO A 74 -5.21 4.68 10.76
N VAL A 75 -5.05 5.42 9.66
CA VAL A 75 -5.20 4.89 8.30
C VAL A 75 -3.89 5.02 7.54
N LEU A 76 -3.42 3.91 6.98
CA LEU A 76 -2.37 3.90 5.98
C LEU A 76 -3.01 3.74 4.60
N MET A 77 -2.93 4.77 3.76
CA MET A 77 -3.24 4.64 2.35
C MET A 77 -1.98 4.17 1.61
N MET A 78 -2.00 2.94 1.13
CA MET A 78 -0.87 2.29 0.48
C MET A 78 -1.07 2.21 -1.03
N ILE A 79 -0.05 2.62 -1.80
CA ILE A 79 -0.12 2.78 -3.25
C ILE A 79 1.03 2.01 -3.90
N HIS A 80 0.70 1.12 -4.84
CA HIS A 80 1.70 0.29 -5.50
C HIS A 80 2.57 1.06 -6.51
N GLY A 81 3.80 0.57 -6.73
CA GLY A 81 4.68 1.03 -7.80
C GLY A 81 4.35 0.42 -9.15
N GLY A 82 5.30 0.53 -10.09
CA GLY A 82 5.19 -0.06 -11.43
C GLY A 82 5.20 0.96 -12.57
N GLY A 83 5.75 2.17 -12.36
CA GLY A 83 5.93 3.19 -13.39
C GLY A 83 4.63 3.67 -14.02
N TRP A 84 3.50 3.55 -13.34
CA TRP A 84 2.15 3.82 -13.85
C TRP A 84 1.72 2.95 -15.05
N VAL A 85 2.57 1.99 -15.44
CA VAL A 85 2.33 1.08 -16.59
C VAL A 85 2.02 -0.35 -16.16
N ALA A 86 2.32 -0.71 -14.92
CA ALA A 86 2.12 -2.05 -14.35
C ALA A 86 1.94 -1.97 -12.82
N GLY A 87 1.70 -3.12 -12.21
CA GLY A 87 1.55 -3.25 -10.75
C GLY A 87 0.10 -3.47 -10.32
N THR A 88 -0.05 -3.97 -9.12
CA THR A 88 -1.35 -4.23 -8.50
C THR A 88 -1.24 -4.06 -6.97
N LYS A 89 -2.38 -3.81 -6.31
CA LYS A 89 -2.45 -3.71 -4.85
C LYS A 89 -1.99 -4.98 -4.13
N GLU A 90 -2.23 -6.16 -4.72
CA GLU A 90 -1.86 -7.44 -4.13
C GLU A 90 -0.35 -7.57 -3.89
N SER A 91 0.47 -6.90 -4.70
CA SER A 91 1.93 -6.88 -4.55
C SER A 91 2.42 -6.16 -3.29
N GLN A 92 1.55 -5.40 -2.60
CA GLN A 92 1.90 -4.59 -1.44
C GLN A 92 1.61 -5.28 -0.10
N PHE A 93 0.93 -6.43 -0.10
CA PHE A 93 0.45 -7.06 1.15
C PHE A 93 1.55 -7.27 2.20
N LEU A 94 2.70 -7.80 1.82
CA LEU A 94 3.81 -8.02 2.77
C LEU A 94 4.36 -6.71 3.36
N ARG A 95 4.28 -5.61 2.62
CA ARG A 95 4.69 -4.29 3.10
C ARG A 95 3.67 -3.65 4.05
N ALA A 96 2.43 -4.10 3.98
CA ALA A 96 1.38 -3.67 4.90
C ALA A 96 1.54 -4.27 6.30
N MET A 97 2.17 -5.44 6.42
CA MET A 97 2.21 -6.22 7.66
C MET A 97 2.70 -5.46 8.90
N PRO A 98 3.80 -4.70 8.87
CA PRO A 98 4.24 -3.95 10.05
C PRO A 98 3.19 -2.93 10.54
N TYR A 99 2.45 -2.32 9.64
CA TYR A 99 1.39 -1.37 10.01
C TYR A 99 0.16 -2.08 10.58
N LEU A 100 -0.15 -3.26 10.03
CA LEU A 100 -1.19 -4.10 10.58
C LEU A 100 -0.85 -4.53 12.01
N GLU A 101 0.38 -4.92 12.28
CA GLU A 101 0.86 -5.26 13.63
C GLU A 101 0.73 -4.07 14.61
N MET A 102 0.96 -2.85 14.13
CA MET A 102 0.75 -1.62 14.91
C MET A 102 -0.74 -1.25 15.13
N GLY A 103 -1.69 -2.04 14.62
CA GLY A 103 -3.12 -1.80 14.78
C GLY A 103 -3.71 -0.74 13.84
N TRP A 104 -3.04 -0.47 12.72
CA TRP A 104 -3.53 0.48 11.71
C TRP A 104 -4.54 -0.19 10.77
N ALA A 105 -5.50 0.58 10.28
CA ALA A 105 -6.23 0.21 9.07
C ALA A 105 -5.36 0.48 7.84
N VAL A 106 -5.32 -0.47 6.90
CA VAL A 106 -4.62 -0.28 5.63
C VAL A 106 -5.65 -0.22 4.51
N VAL A 107 -5.60 0.84 3.74
CA VAL A 107 -6.36 1.06 2.50
C VAL A 107 -5.40 0.90 1.34
N ASN A 108 -5.42 -0.26 0.71
CA ASN A 108 -4.47 -0.67 -0.33
C ASN A 108 -5.09 -0.46 -1.71
N VAL A 109 -4.57 0.48 -2.48
CA VAL A 109 -5.24 1.12 -3.61
C VAL A 109 -4.67 0.66 -4.95
N THR A 110 -5.53 0.37 -5.94
CA THR A 110 -5.16 0.40 -7.36
C THR A 110 -5.53 1.74 -7.97
N TYR A 111 -4.96 2.05 -9.11
CA TYR A 111 -5.23 3.24 -9.91
C TYR A 111 -5.18 2.90 -11.39
N ARG A 112 -5.75 3.74 -12.26
CA ARG A 112 -5.73 3.54 -13.72
C ARG A 112 -4.30 3.54 -14.24
N LEU A 113 -3.89 2.42 -14.79
CA LEU A 113 -2.62 2.29 -15.51
C LEU A 113 -2.73 2.91 -16.90
N VAL A 114 -1.60 3.15 -17.55
CA VAL A 114 -1.51 3.80 -18.88
C VAL A 114 -2.35 3.14 -19.95
N GLN A 115 -2.62 1.83 -19.84
CA GLN A 115 -3.46 1.08 -20.77
C GLN A 115 -4.94 1.49 -20.69
N VAL A 116 -5.36 2.05 -19.55
CA VAL A 116 -6.71 2.56 -19.32
C VAL A 116 -6.74 4.07 -19.55
N SER A 117 -5.81 4.80 -18.92
CA SER A 117 -5.74 6.26 -19.05
C SER A 117 -4.33 6.78 -18.74
N ARG A 118 -3.89 7.79 -19.48
CA ARG A 118 -2.61 8.46 -19.30
C ARG A 118 -2.68 9.47 -18.15
N ALA A 119 -1.52 10.11 -17.85
CA ALA A 119 -1.48 11.23 -16.91
C ALA A 119 -2.52 12.30 -17.28
N PRO A 120 -3.20 12.90 -16.27
CA PRO A 120 -2.97 12.80 -14.84
C PRO A 120 -3.80 11.72 -14.11
N ALA A 121 -4.50 10.83 -14.82
CA ALA A 121 -5.54 9.95 -14.28
C ALA A 121 -5.16 9.19 -12.99
N ALA A 122 -3.94 8.66 -12.90
CA ALA A 122 -3.48 7.94 -11.69
C ALA A 122 -3.41 8.86 -10.45
N VAL A 123 -3.04 10.14 -10.63
CA VAL A 123 -3.04 11.15 -9.56
C VAL A 123 -4.48 11.43 -9.11
N GLU A 124 -5.38 11.64 -10.06
CA GLU A 124 -6.80 11.88 -9.80
C GLU A 124 -7.43 10.70 -9.05
N ASP A 125 -7.13 9.47 -9.47
CA ASP A 125 -7.63 8.26 -8.79
C ASP A 125 -7.19 8.19 -7.33
N CYS A 126 -5.92 8.50 -7.03
CA CYS A 126 -5.41 8.49 -5.66
C CYS A 126 -6.05 9.60 -4.81
N LEU A 127 -6.30 10.78 -5.38
CA LEU A 127 -7.09 11.84 -4.72
C LEU A 127 -8.52 11.37 -4.46
N CYS A 128 -9.14 10.63 -5.38
CA CYS A 128 -10.47 10.05 -5.18
C CYS A 128 -10.46 8.97 -4.09
N ALA A 129 -9.40 8.17 -3.99
CA ALA A 129 -9.26 7.19 -2.91
C ALA A 129 -9.15 7.87 -1.54
N LEU A 130 -8.40 8.97 -1.42
CA LEU A 130 -8.35 9.77 -0.19
C LEU A 130 -9.72 10.33 0.18
N GLN A 131 -10.46 10.85 -0.77
CA GLN A 131 -11.83 11.31 -0.55
C GLN A 131 -12.77 10.16 -0.18
N TRP A 132 -12.57 8.97 -0.75
CA TRP A 132 -13.34 7.78 -0.37
C TRP A 132 -13.09 7.39 1.09
N ILE A 133 -11.83 7.46 1.58
CA ILE A 133 -11.49 7.26 2.99
C ILE A 133 -12.29 8.22 3.87
N ALA A 134 -12.31 9.50 3.50
CA ALA A 134 -13.05 10.52 4.26
C ALA A 134 -14.55 10.23 4.36
N ARG A 135 -15.17 9.89 3.23
CA ARG A 135 -16.62 9.60 3.15
C ARG A 135 -17.01 8.36 3.95
N ASN A 136 -16.10 7.42 4.10
CA ASN A 136 -16.35 6.15 4.76
C ASN A 136 -15.75 6.06 6.18
N ALA A 137 -15.27 7.19 6.72
CA ALA A 137 -14.61 7.23 8.01
C ALA A 137 -15.49 6.71 9.15
N GLU A 138 -16.75 7.08 9.17
CA GLU A 138 -17.69 6.61 10.18
C GLU A 138 -17.94 5.09 10.07
N ASN A 139 -18.17 4.61 8.84
CA ASN A 139 -18.46 3.20 8.57
C ASN A 139 -17.33 2.24 8.96
N TYR A 140 -16.09 2.68 8.78
CA TYR A 140 -14.88 1.89 9.04
C TYR A 140 -14.11 2.36 10.28
N ARG A 141 -14.63 3.38 10.99
CA ARG A 141 -14.01 3.97 12.19
C ARG A 141 -12.60 4.51 11.93
N PHE A 142 -12.39 5.15 10.78
CA PHE A 142 -11.12 5.78 10.44
C PHE A 142 -10.92 7.07 11.23
N ASP A 143 -9.71 7.26 11.74
CA ASP A 143 -9.30 8.54 12.33
C ASP A 143 -8.75 9.45 11.21
N LEU A 144 -9.54 10.40 10.78
CA LEU A 144 -9.18 11.34 9.71
C LEU A 144 -8.02 12.28 10.08
N SER A 145 -7.71 12.43 11.36
CA SER A 145 -6.54 13.20 11.81
C SER A 145 -5.23 12.42 11.72
N ARG A 146 -5.28 11.12 11.45
CA ARG A 146 -4.13 10.21 11.39
C ARG A 146 -4.12 9.39 10.11
N ILE A 147 -4.20 10.08 8.96
CA ILE A 147 -4.06 9.45 7.64
C ILE A 147 -2.61 9.62 7.18
N VAL A 148 -1.95 8.52 6.87
CA VAL A 148 -0.60 8.50 6.28
C VAL A 148 -0.68 7.92 4.89
N THR A 149 -0.06 8.58 3.91
CA THR A 149 0.08 8.03 2.55
C THR A 149 1.46 7.41 2.37
N THR A 150 1.53 6.25 1.71
CA THR A 150 2.80 5.59 1.41
C THR A 150 2.75 4.86 0.09
N GLY A 151 3.91 4.68 -0.51
CA GLY A 151 4.08 3.91 -1.72
C GLY A 151 5.52 3.92 -2.21
N ASN A 152 5.82 3.08 -3.19
CA ASN A 152 7.16 2.92 -3.74
C ASN A 152 7.22 3.30 -5.21
N SER A 153 8.31 3.93 -5.66
CA SER A 153 8.51 4.34 -7.07
C SER A 153 7.34 5.19 -7.57
N ALA A 154 6.60 4.78 -8.60
CA ALA A 154 5.38 5.44 -9.03
C ALA A 154 4.32 5.57 -7.90
N GLY A 155 4.25 4.60 -6.99
CA GLY A 155 3.39 4.69 -5.80
C GLY A 155 3.88 5.74 -4.80
N GLY A 156 5.20 5.91 -4.64
CA GLY A 156 5.80 6.99 -3.84
C GLY A 156 5.46 8.38 -4.42
N HIS A 157 5.55 8.51 -5.73
CA HIS A 157 5.06 9.69 -6.45
C HIS A 157 3.58 9.97 -6.16
N LEU A 158 2.74 8.95 -6.26
CA LEU A 158 1.30 9.09 -6.01
C LEU A 158 1.00 9.37 -4.53
N ALA A 159 1.76 8.83 -3.59
CA ALA A 159 1.64 9.16 -2.17
C ALA A 159 1.97 10.64 -1.90
N LEU A 160 3.04 11.14 -2.52
CA LEU A 160 3.41 12.56 -2.46
C LEU A 160 2.33 13.45 -3.09
N THR A 161 1.87 13.17 -4.31
CA THR A 161 0.82 13.97 -4.96
C THR A 161 -0.48 13.94 -4.15
N THR A 162 -0.85 12.80 -3.56
CA THR A 162 -2.06 12.70 -2.72
C THR A 162 -1.99 13.63 -1.52
N GLY A 163 -0.83 13.76 -0.86
CA GLY A 163 -0.68 14.61 0.32
C GLY A 163 -0.30 16.07 0.02
N MET A 164 0.18 16.39 -1.19
CA MET A 164 0.74 17.71 -1.49
C MET A 164 -0.09 18.54 -2.47
N VAL A 165 -0.86 17.90 -3.37
CA VAL A 165 -1.66 18.59 -4.39
C VAL A 165 -2.80 19.37 -3.73
N PRO A 166 -2.88 20.69 -3.87
CA PRO A 166 -3.98 21.45 -3.32
C PRO A 166 -5.25 21.31 -4.19
N ALA A 167 -6.42 21.45 -3.59
CA ALA A 167 -7.70 21.41 -4.31
C ALA A 167 -7.77 22.44 -5.48
N SER A 168 -7.06 23.56 -5.34
CA SER A 168 -6.96 24.60 -6.37
C SER A 168 -6.26 24.16 -7.65
N ALA A 169 -5.46 23.06 -7.60
CA ALA A 169 -4.81 22.51 -8.79
C ALA A 169 -5.81 21.92 -9.81
N GLY A 170 -7.04 21.67 -9.38
CA GLY A 170 -8.12 21.19 -10.24
C GLY A 170 -8.07 19.71 -10.59
N LEU A 171 -7.11 18.97 -10.01
CA LEU A 171 -7.05 17.51 -10.08
C LEU A 171 -8.08 16.90 -9.10
N GLY A 172 -8.61 15.72 -9.43
CA GLY A 172 -9.58 15.03 -8.57
C GLY A 172 -11.00 15.60 -8.59
N ARG A 173 -11.35 16.47 -9.55
CA ARG A 173 -12.72 16.99 -9.71
C ARG A 173 -13.71 15.89 -10.08
N GLU A 174 -13.27 14.85 -10.73
CA GLU A 174 -14.11 13.71 -11.16
C GLU A 174 -14.54 12.82 -10.01
N CYS A 175 -13.95 12.97 -8.81
CA CYS A 175 -14.28 12.15 -7.65
C CYS A 175 -15.73 12.31 -7.15
N THR A 176 -16.42 13.32 -7.61
CA THR A 176 -17.81 13.63 -7.24
C THR A 176 -18.85 13.14 -8.26
N SER A 177 -18.42 12.64 -9.44
CA SER A 177 -19.30 12.32 -10.57
C SER A 177 -19.90 10.90 -10.55
N GLY A 178 -19.63 10.07 -9.55
CA GLY A 178 -20.32 8.79 -9.36
C GLY A 178 -21.65 8.95 -8.62
N SER A 179 -22.56 7.97 -8.72
CA SER A 179 -23.90 7.89 -8.09
C SER A 179 -23.92 8.05 -6.56
N PHE A 180 -23.21 9.05 -6.05
CA PHE A 180 -23.07 9.30 -4.62
C PHE A 180 -24.13 10.30 -4.16
N THR A 181 -25.03 9.85 -3.29
CA THR A 181 -26.09 10.65 -2.65
C THR A 181 -25.67 11.32 -1.33
N GLY A 182 -24.36 11.50 -1.11
CA GLY A 182 -23.82 12.14 0.10
C GLY A 182 -23.83 13.67 0.05
N PRO A 183 -23.58 14.36 1.17
CA PRO A 183 -23.61 15.80 1.25
C PRO A 183 -22.55 16.42 0.32
N PRO A 184 -22.85 17.57 -0.31
CA PRO A 184 -21.99 18.21 -1.31
C PRO A 184 -20.69 18.81 -0.74
N SER A 185 -20.57 18.93 0.58
CA SER A 185 -19.34 19.42 1.24
C SER A 185 -18.67 18.29 2.01
N LEU A 186 -17.62 17.72 1.40
CA LEU A 186 -16.73 16.83 2.15
C LEU A 186 -15.86 17.65 3.10
N PRO A 187 -15.56 17.13 4.31
CA PRO A 187 -14.50 17.73 5.12
C PRO A 187 -13.21 17.72 4.30
N SER A 188 -12.47 18.82 4.34
CA SER A 188 -11.11 18.84 3.81
C SER A 188 -10.30 17.79 4.58
N VAL A 189 -9.89 16.74 3.90
CA VAL A 189 -9.04 15.71 4.52
C VAL A 189 -7.61 16.05 4.24
N GLU A 190 -6.85 16.25 5.30
CA GLU A 190 -5.43 16.47 5.25
C GLU A 190 -4.69 15.17 5.60
N VAL A 191 -3.61 14.91 4.88
CA VAL A 191 -2.71 13.81 5.17
C VAL A 191 -1.81 14.22 6.35
N ALA A 192 -1.74 13.39 7.38
CA ALA A 192 -0.94 13.68 8.57
C ALA A 192 0.57 13.50 8.36
N ALA A 193 0.97 12.60 7.46
CA ALA A 193 2.37 12.39 7.07
C ALA A 193 2.45 11.63 5.74
N ILE A 194 3.59 11.73 5.06
CA ILE A 194 3.87 11.01 3.82
C ILE A 194 5.14 10.18 4.00
N ILE A 195 5.08 8.88 3.65
CA ILE A 195 6.25 7.98 3.59
C ILE A 195 6.52 7.66 2.12
N ASN A 196 7.55 8.27 1.60
CA ASN A 196 7.96 8.16 0.20
C ASN A 196 9.12 7.15 0.04
N TRP A 197 8.85 6.02 -0.58
CA TRP A 197 9.88 5.05 -0.95
C TRP A 197 10.34 5.32 -2.37
N TYR A 198 11.50 5.97 -2.53
CA TYR A 198 12.14 6.26 -3.84
C TYR A 198 11.16 6.71 -4.93
N GLY A 199 10.21 7.59 -4.57
CA GLY A 199 9.21 8.12 -5.49
C GLY A 199 9.76 9.16 -6.45
N ILE A 200 9.11 9.27 -7.60
CA ILE A 200 9.40 10.32 -8.58
C ILE A 200 8.84 11.65 -8.05
N THR A 201 9.67 12.69 -8.05
CA THR A 201 9.30 14.01 -7.52
C THR A 201 9.22 15.09 -8.61
N ASP A 202 9.91 14.86 -9.73
CA ASP A 202 9.90 15.69 -10.94
C ASP A 202 9.74 14.80 -12.16
N VAL A 203 8.53 14.74 -12.68
CA VAL A 203 8.20 13.92 -13.86
C VAL A 203 8.86 14.48 -15.11
N ALA A 204 9.02 15.80 -15.20
CA ALA A 204 9.62 16.45 -16.37
C ALA A 204 11.10 16.08 -16.53
N ASP A 205 11.81 15.84 -15.43
CA ASP A 205 13.21 15.37 -15.43
C ASP A 205 13.34 13.99 -16.10
N LEU A 206 12.36 13.10 -15.90
CA LEU A 206 12.34 11.77 -16.51
C LEU A 206 12.00 11.77 -18.01
N MET A 207 11.80 12.93 -18.59
CA MET A 207 11.53 13.11 -20.02
C MET A 207 12.73 13.68 -20.79
N ARG A 208 13.87 13.93 -20.10
CA ARG A 208 14.97 14.70 -20.66
C ARG A 208 16.33 14.02 -20.44
N GLY A 209 17.17 14.08 -21.48
CA GLY A 209 18.58 13.68 -21.39
C GLY A 209 18.80 12.27 -20.84
N PRO A 210 19.83 12.07 -20.02
CA PRO A 210 20.20 10.76 -19.50
C PRO A 210 19.19 10.19 -18.48
N ASN A 211 18.34 11.04 -17.91
CA ASN A 211 17.31 10.62 -16.97
C ASN A 211 16.04 10.10 -17.65
N THR A 212 15.96 10.12 -18.97
CA THR A 212 14.78 9.67 -19.71
C THR A 212 14.41 8.22 -19.36
N LYS A 213 13.17 8.02 -18.96
CA LYS A 213 12.63 6.70 -18.57
C LYS A 213 11.44 6.34 -19.43
N GLY A 214 11.46 5.15 -20.02
CA GLY A 214 10.42 4.66 -20.91
C GLY A 214 9.02 4.64 -20.29
N TYR A 215 8.90 4.34 -19.02
CA TYR A 215 7.61 4.34 -18.31
C TYR A 215 7.02 5.77 -18.19
N ALA A 216 7.84 6.79 -17.96
CA ALA A 216 7.38 8.18 -17.91
C ALA A 216 6.93 8.68 -19.29
N VAL A 217 7.69 8.30 -20.35
CA VAL A 217 7.32 8.59 -21.73
C VAL A 217 5.98 7.96 -22.09
N GLN A 218 5.75 6.70 -21.70
CA GLN A 218 4.48 6.02 -21.95
C GLN A 218 3.33 6.66 -21.16
N TRP A 219 3.53 7.01 -19.90
CA TRP A 219 2.51 7.57 -19.03
C TRP A 219 2.04 8.94 -19.48
N LEU A 220 2.96 9.82 -19.92
CA LEU A 220 2.62 11.13 -20.50
C LEU A 220 2.16 11.01 -21.94
N GLY A 221 2.66 10.01 -22.67
CA GLY A 221 2.30 9.78 -24.08
C GLY A 221 2.66 10.92 -25.00
N GLY A 222 1.93 10.99 -26.13
CA GLY A 222 2.09 12.01 -27.17
C GLY A 222 1.21 13.26 -26.98
N LEU A 223 0.86 13.63 -25.76
CA LEU A 223 0.05 14.80 -25.46
C LEU A 223 0.75 16.08 -25.95
N SER A 224 0.04 16.96 -26.64
CA SER A 224 0.56 18.26 -27.07
C SER A 224 0.97 19.17 -25.90
N ASN A 225 0.29 19.02 -24.76
CA ASN A 225 0.53 19.74 -23.51
C ASN A 225 1.32 18.91 -22.48
N ARG A 226 2.07 17.87 -22.90
CA ARG A 226 2.78 16.96 -22.00
C ARG A 226 3.70 17.63 -20.97
N ALA A 227 4.33 18.76 -21.34
CA ALA A 227 5.19 19.51 -20.44
C ALA A 227 4.38 20.11 -19.26
N GLU A 228 3.20 20.62 -19.54
CA GLU A 228 2.30 21.14 -18.52
C GLU A 228 1.73 20.01 -17.65
N VAL A 229 1.32 18.89 -18.24
CA VAL A 229 0.86 17.70 -17.48
C VAL A 229 1.98 17.15 -16.61
N ALA A 230 3.22 17.08 -17.12
CA ALA A 230 4.37 16.65 -16.33
C ALA A 230 4.58 17.59 -15.12
N ARG A 231 4.48 18.90 -15.30
CA ARG A 231 4.58 19.88 -14.22
C ARG A 231 3.44 19.70 -13.18
N GLN A 232 2.20 19.57 -13.67
CA GLN A 232 1.01 19.40 -12.83
C GLN A 232 1.02 18.09 -12.02
N THR A 233 1.69 17.07 -12.52
CA THR A 233 1.81 15.79 -11.82
C THR A 233 3.11 15.66 -11.02
N SER A 234 3.99 16.66 -11.01
CA SER A 234 5.26 16.63 -10.24
C SER A 234 5.04 17.13 -8.81
N PRO A 235 5.31 16.31 -7.77
CA PRO A 235 5.25 16.75 -6.36
C PRO A 235 6.04 18.01 -6.06
N LEU A 236 7.24 18.19 -6.65
CA LEU A 236 8.06 19.39 -6.47
C LEU A 236 7.33 20.69 -6.83
N THR A 237 6.35 20.66 -7.74
CA THR A 237 5.53 21.83 -8.12
C THR A 237 4.70 22.35 -6.95
N TYR A 238 4.40 21.50 -5.97
CA TYR A 238 3.47 21.78 -4.87
C TYR A 238 4.15 22.02 -3.53
N VAL A 239 5.47 22.07 -3.50
CA VAL A 239 6.21 22.37 -2.26
C VAL A 239 5.85 23.78 -1.79
N ARG A 240 5.39 23.86 -0.53
CA ARG A 240 4.96 25.11 0.12
C ARG A 240 4.97 24.95 1.65
N PRO A 241 4.97 26.02 2.43
CA PRO A 241 4.76 25.94 3.88
C PRO A 241 3.43 25.24 4.23
N GLY A 242 3.40 24.58 5.38
CA GLY A 242 2.21 23.94 5.92
C GLY A 242 1.88 22.55 5.29
N LEU A 243 2.76 21.99 4.47
CA LEU A 243 2.64 20.62 4.03
C LEU A 243 2.86 19.63 5.20
N PRO A 244 2.28 18.41 5.12
CA PRO A 244 2.56 17.37 6.09
C PRO A 244 4.05 16.99 6.09
N PRO A 245 4.59 16.47 7.22
CA PRO A 245 5.94 15.95 7.27
C PRO A 245 6.14 14.81 6.24
N VAL A 246 7.34 14.75 5.67
CA VAL A 246 7.71 13.77 4.63
C VAL A 246 8.94 13.00 5.05
N LEU A 247 8.81 11.67 5.13
CA LEU A 247 9.92 10.74 5.23
C LEU A 247 10.22 10.18 3.83
N THR A 248 11.43 10.39 3.33
CA THR A 248 11.91 9.80 2.06
C THR A 248 12.97 8.74 2.35
N ILE A 249 12.81 7.56 1.77
CA ILE A 249 13.79 6.47 1.82
C ILE A 249 14.21 6.17 0.38
N HIS A 250 15.50 6.36 0.06
CA HIS A 250 15.97 6.28 -1.32
C HIS A 250 17.43 5.84 -1.40
N GLY A 251 17.70 4.73 -2.05
CA GLY A 251 19.08 4.27 -2.27
C GLY A 251 19.86 5.19 -3.20
N ASP A 252 21.09 5.54 -2.85
CA ASP A 252 21.95 6.45 -3.61
C ASP A 252 22.43 5.89 -4.96
N ALA A 253 22.38 4.56 -5.11
CA ALA A 253 22.71 3.84 -6.34
C ALA A 253 21.50 3.33 -7.10
N ASP A 254 20.29 3.90 -6.90
CA ASP A 254 19.06 3.46 -7.58
C ASP A 254 19.17 3.69 -9.11
N PRO A 255 19.16 2.60 -9.93
CA PRO A 255 19.30 2.70 -11.38
C PRO A 255 17.98 3.07 -12.08
N ILE A 256 16.86 2.99 -11.37
CA ILE A 256 15.51 3.16 -11.93
C ILE A 256 15.00 4.57 -11.69
N VAL A 257 14.99 5.01 -10.42
CA VAL A 257 14.60 6.37 -10.04
C VAL A 257 15.86 7.11 -9.60
N PRO A 258 16.34 8.13 -10.33
CA PRO A 258 17.56 8.84 -9.94
C PRO A 258 17.46 9.36 -8.51
N TYR A 259 18.47 9.09 -7.67
CA TYR A 259 18.54 9.51 -6.27
C TYR A 259 18.28 11.01 -6.08
N GLN A 260 18.70 11.81 -7.06
CA GLN A 260 18.47 13.26 -7.07
C GLN A 260 17.00 13.67 -7.00
N GLN A 261 16.07 12.76 -7.32
CA GLN A 261 14.64 12.99 -7.13
C GLN A 261 14.33 13.16 -5.62
N GLY A 262 14.85 12.29 -4.76
CA GLY A 262 14.70 12.39 -3.30
C GLY A 262 15.43 13.58 -2.70
N VAL A 263 16.68 13.81 -3.14
CA VAL A 263 17.52 14.93 -2.64
C VAL A 263 16.85 16.28 -2.93
N ARG A 264 16.41 16.52 -4.16
CA ARG A 264 15.74 17.78 -4.54
C ARG A 264 14.44 18.01 -3.75
N LEU A 265 13.65 16.96 -3.53
CA LEU A 265 12.45 17.08 -2.73
C LEU A 265 12.78 17.47 -1.29
N HIS A 266 13.72 16.77 -0.66
CA HIS A 266 14.12 17.04 0.72
C HIS A 266 14.58 18.48 0.88
N GLN A 267 15.50 18.95 0.04
CA GLN A 267 16.01 20.33 0.06
C GLN A 267 14.91 21.37 -0.15
N ALA A 268 13.97 21.11 -1.05
CA ALA A 268 12.85 22.01 -1.30
C ALA A 268 11.90 22.10 -0.09
N LEU A 269 11.59 20.95 0.54
CA LEU A 269 10.75 20.87 1.73
C LEU A 269 11.39 21.62 2.92
N GLU A 270 12.68 21.39 3.18
CA GLU A 270 13.43 22.11 4.22
C GLU A 270 13.41 23.63 3.97
N SER A 271 13.65 24.05 2.72
CA SER A 271 13.61 25.47 2.33
C SER A 271 12.22 26.09 2.53
N ALA A 272 11.16 25.30 2.46
CA ALA A 272 9.79 25.72 2.72
C ALA A 272 9.39 25.61 4.22
N GLY A 273 10.30 25.20 5.10
CA GLY A 273 10.03 25.01 6.53
C GLY A 273 9.15 23.80 6.84
N VAL A 274 9.11 22.81 5.94
CA VAL A 274 8.37 21.55 6.13
C VAL A 274 9.30 20.53 6.75
N ALA A 275 8.84 19.82 7.79
CA ALA A 275 9.59 18.71 8.38
C ALA A 275 9.85 17.63 7.33
N SER A 276 11.12 17.32 7.09
CA SER A 276 11.52 16.37 6.06
C SER A 276 12.74 15.58 6.52
N GLU A 277 12.71 14.27 6.29
CA GLU A 277 13.86 13.38 6.50
C GLU A 277 14.17 12.63 5.21
N LEU A 278 15.46 12.46 4.90
CA LEU A 278 15.96 11.64 3.80
C LEU A 278 16.88 10.55 4.35
N HIS A 279 16.43 9.30 4.29
CA HIS A 279 17.23 8.12 4.61
C HIS A 279 17.77 7.50 3.31
N THR A 280 19.10 7.31 3.30
CA THR A 280 19.83 6.77 2.14
C THR A 280 20.26 5.33 2.41
#